data_200b4937bded526603e072f871c6ffe9
#
_entry.id   200b4937bded526603e072f871c6ffe9
#
_cell.length_a   1.000
_cell.length_b   1.000
_cell.length_c   1.000
_cell.angle_alpha   90.00
_cell.angle_beta   90.00
_cell.angle_gamma   90.00
#
_symmetry.space_group_name_H-M   'P 1'
#
loop_
_entity.id
_entity.type
_entity.pdbx_description
1 polymer ?
#
loop_
_entity_poly.entity_id
_entity_poly.type
_entity_poly.pdbx_seq_one_letter_code
_entity_poly.pdbx_strand_id
1 'polypeptide(L)'
;LYPIESLEGWYEWDNPTRPTIGKDVPPGTDYNQIGDMLTGQISKDFTFIHPEELLKDKYQIVDGEIRLTTPITHQEYKLLIIPSSYVLSVETLNKIKTFYDTGGKLLITHQFPQKSAEFGRDKELVELIKEIFGEKYSEPGLDEFVAVSNERGGKAAFLPSAEIELLANAID
;
A
#
# COMPACT_ATOMS: atom_id res chain seq x y z
N LEU A 1 -0.26 1.83 -4.47
CA LEU A 1 0.75 0.81 -4.82
C LEU A 1 0.09 -0.32 -5.61
N TYR A 2 0.76 -0.87 -6.62
CA TYR A 2 0.27 -2.05 -7.32
C TYR A 2 0.70 -3.32 -6.56
N PRO A 3 -0.22 -4.23 -6.15
CA PRO A 3 0.09 -5.32 -5.24
C PRO A 3 0.72 -6.53 -5.95
N ILE A 4 1.70 -6.32 -6.85
CA ILE A 4 2.27 -7.37 -7.70
C ILE A 4 2.93 -8.48 -6.90
N GLU A 5 3.65 -8.14 -5.82
CA GLU A 5 4.33 -9.12 -4.98
C GLU A 5 3.33 -10.08 -4.30
N SER A 6 2.16 -9.56 -3.90
CA SER A 6 1.07 -10.40 -3.36
C SER A 6 0.40 -11.24 -4.43
N LEU A 7 0.24 -10.72 -5.64
CA LEU A 7 -0.33 -11.45 -6.76
C LEU A 7 0.59 -12.60 -7.18
N GLU A 8 1.90 -12.34 -7.28
CA GLU A 8 2.91 -13.33 -7.62
C GLU A 8 3.09 -14.37 -6.52
N GLY A 9 3.12 -13.95 -5.24
CA GLY A 9 3.23 -14.84 -4.09
C GLY A 9 2.03 -15.77 -3.88
N TRP A 10 0.87 -15.40 -4.40
CA TRP A 10 -0.34 -16.22 -4.36
C TRP A 10 -0.42 -17.21 -5.53
N TYR A 11 0.28 -16.96 -6.62
CA TYR A 11 0.25 -17.78 -7.83
C TYR A 11 0.97 -19.11 -7.61
N GLU A 12 0.22 -20.22 -7.64
CA GLU A 12 0.77 -21.57 -7.60
C GLU A 12 1.05 -22.04 -9.04
N TRP A 13 2.31 -22.07 -9.40
CA TRP A 13 2.78 -22.41 -10.74
C TRP A 13 2.31 -23.77 -11.25
N ASP A 14 2.14 -24.74 -10.37
CA ASP A 14 1.81 -26.13 -10.67
C ASP A 14 0.34 -26.51 -10.49
N ASN A 15 -0.53 -25.54 -10.24
CA ASN A 15 -1.96 -25.80 -10.10
C ASN A 15 -2.67 -25.78 -11.48
N PRO A 16 -2.92 -26.98 -12.10
CA PRO A 16 -3.51 -27.06 -13.44
C PRO A 16 -5.00 -26.67 -13.49
N THR A 17 -5.62 -26.45 -12.34
CA THR A 17 -7.05 -26.10 -12.25
C THR A 17 -7.30 -24.61 -12.24
N ARG A 18 -6.24 -23.78 -12.17
CA ARG A 18 -6.39 -22.32 -12.22
C ARG A 18 -6.50 -21.86 -13.67
N PRO A 19 -7.65 -21.29 -14.04
CA PRO A 19 -7.82 -20.76 -15.38
C PRO A 19 -7.02 -19.48 -15.54
N THR A 20 -6.28 -19.39 -16.58
CA THR A 20 -5.73 -18.19 -17.23
C THR A 20 -5.34 -17.00 -16.33
N ILE A 21 -4.07 -16.70 -16.38
CA ILE A 21 -3.44 -15.44 -15.94
C ILE A 21 -4.40 -14.25 -16.14
N GLY A 22 -4.70 -13.56 -15.05
CA GLY A 22 -5.44 -12.29 -15.08
C GLY A 22 -6.93 -12.37 -14.78
N LYS A 23 -7.50 -13.54 -14.47
CA LYS A 23 -8.91 -13.66 -14.05
C LYS A 23 -9.09 -13.98 -12.57
N ASP A 24 -8.13 -14.67 -11.97
CA ASP A 24 -8.18 -14.99 -10.55
C ASP A 24 -7.20 -14.11 -9.79
N VAL A 25 -7.69 -13.48 -8.76
CA VAL A 25 -6.90 -12.67 -7.82
C VAL A 25 -7.04 -13.26 -6.41
N PRO A 26 -6.06 -13.04 -5.53
CA PRO A 26 -6.17 -13.49 -4.14
C PRO A 26 -7.48 -13.04 -3.50
N PRO A 27 -8.12 -13.87 -2.66
CA PRO A 27 -9.27 -13.44 -1.87
C PRO A 27 -8.96 -12.16 -1.09
N GLY A 28 -9.91 -11.22 -1.08
CA GLY A 28 -9.74 -9.93 -0.40
C GLY A 28 -8.93 -8.89 -1.18
N THR A 29 -8.49 -9.19 -2.40
CA THR A 29 -7.83 -8.21 -3.28
C THR A 29 -8.80 -7.10 -3.67
N ASP A 30 -8.43 -5.84 -3.42
CA ASP A 30 -9.31 -4.68 -3.56
C ASP A 30 -8.76 -3.54 -4.44
N TYR A 31 -7.56 -3.69 -5.03
CA TYR A 31 -6.90 -2.61 -5.77
C TYR A 31 -7.70 -2.08 -6.96
N ASN A 32 -8.41 -2.93 -7.68
CA ASN A 32 -9.30 -2.52 -8.77
C ASN A 32 -10.50 -1.74 -8.23
N GLN A 33 -11.12 -2.24 -7.16
CA GLN A 33 -12.26 -1.59 -6.51
C GLN A 33 -11.88 -0.19 -5.98
N ILE A 34 -10.71 -0.06 -5.35
CA ILE A 34 -10.17 1.24 -4.89
C ILE A 34 -9.98 2.18 -6.08
N GLY A 35 -9.40 1.71 -7.18
CA GLY A 35 -9.21 2.50 -8.39
C GLY A 35 -10.53 3.01 -8.98
N ASP A 36 -11.52 2.15 -9.08
CA ASP A 36 -12.86 2.50 -9.56
C ASP A 36 -13.56 3.52 -8.64
N MET A 37 -13.41 3.38 -7.32
CA MET A 37 -13.95 4.33 -6.35
C MET A 37 -13.25 5.69 -6.45
N LEU A 38 -11.92 5.73 -6.54
CA LEU A 38 -11.16 6.97 -6.65
C LEU A 38 -11.60 7.78 -7.87
N THR A 39 -11.60 7.18 -9.04
CA THR A 39 -11.93 7.89 -10.29
C THR A 39 -13.41 8.09 -10.49
N GLY A 40 -14.23 7.05 -10.30
CA GLY A 40 -15.64 7.05 -10.65
C GLY A 40 -16.55 7.70 -9.61
N GLN A 41 -16.17 7.71 -8.34
CA GLN A 41 -17.05 8.16 -7.26
C GLN A 41 -16.47 9.33 -6.46
N ILE A 42 -15.17 9.33 -6.19
CA ILE A 42 -14.50 10.38 -5.40
C ILE A 42 -13.91 11.47 -6.31
N SER A 43 -13.78 11.21 -7.61
CA SER A 43 -13.19 12.13 -8.61
C SER A 43 -11.75 12.54 -8.25
N LYS A 44 -10.95 11.58 -7.82
CA LYS A 44 -9.51 11.74 -7.57
C LYS A 44 -8.72 10.96 -8.60
N ASP A 45 -7.77 11.64 -9.23
CA ASP A 45 -6.80 10.98 -10.10
C ASP A 45 -5.80 10.18 -9.26
N PHE A 46 -5.37 9.05 -9.78
CA PHE A 46 -4.33 8.23 -9.17
C PHE A 46 -3.42 7.59 -10.21
N THR A 47 -2.29 7.10 -9.77
CA THR A 47 -1.33 6.34 -10.57
C THR A 47 -0.98 5.06 -9.85
N PHE A 48 -1.05 3.93 -10.54
CA PHE A 48 -0.44 2.70 -10.04
C PHE A 48 1.07 2.82 -10.10
N ILE A 49 1.73 2.48 -9.00
CA ILE A 49 3.18 2.41 -8.91
C ILE A 49 3.60 0.99 -8.54
N HIS A 50 4.51 0.42 -9.32
CA HIS A 50 5.12 -0.86 -9.02
C HIS A 50 6.09 -0.71 -7.83
N PRO A 51 6.15 -1.66 -6.87
CA PRO A 51 7.08 -1.58 -5.73
C PRO A 51 8.52 -1.30 -6.15
N GLU A 52 9.06 -2.03 -7.11
CA GLU A 52 10.42 -1.82 -7.63
C GLU A 52 10.62 -0.45 -8.29
N GLU A 53 9.60 0.10 -8.94
CA GLU A 53 9.67 1.45 -9.52
C GLU A 53 9.74 2.52 -8.43
N LEU A 54 9.01 2.33 -7.34
CA LEU A 54 9.06 3.23 -6.18
C LEU A 54 10.49 3.33 -5.62
N LEU A 55 11.28 2.26 -5.69
CA LEU A 55 12.65 2.23 -5.17
C LEU A 55 13.66 3.01 -6.04
N LYS A 56 13.33 3.31 -7.29
CA LYS A 56 14.24 4.01 -8.21
C LYS A 56 14.44 5.48 -7.84
N ASP A 57 15.61 6.03 -8.19
CA ASP A 57 16.01 7.40 -7.86
C ASP A 57 15.08 8.49 -8.43
N LYS A 58 14.36 8.19 -9.51
CA LYS A 58 13.35 9.11 -10.07
C LYS A 58 12.17 9.40 -9.13
N TYR A 59 11.95 8.52 -8.14
CA TYR A 59 10.97 8.71 -7.07
C TYR A 59 11.68 9.11 -5.78
N GLN A 60 11.64 10.38 -5.48
CA GLN A 60 12.25 10.94 -4.27
C GLN A 60 11.18 11.23 -3.22
N ILE A 61 11.53 11.05 -1.95
CA ILE A 61 10.68 11.43 -0.82
C ILE A 61 11.21 12.75 -0.26
N VAL A 62 10.40 13.78 -0.32
CA VAL A 62 10.76 15.12 0.14
C VAL A 62 9.55 15.74 0.85
N ASP A 63 9.73 16.12 2.11
CA ASP A 63 8.72 16.85 2.91
C ASP A 63 7.33 16.19 2.92
N GLY A 64 7.26 14.85 3.05
CA GLY A 64 6.00 14.11 3.05
C GLY A 64 5.34 13.96 1.68
N GLU A 65 6.09 14.16 0.61
CA GLU A 65 5.65 13.95 -0.77
C GLU A 65 6.53 12.93 -1.48
N ILE A 66 5.92 12.09 -2.32
CA ILE A 66 6.62 11.26 -3.30
C ILE A 66 6.70 12.07 -4.59
N ARG A 67 7.89 12.49 -4.97
CA ARG A 67 8.13 13.28 -6.19
C ARG A 67 8.69 12.40 -7.30
N LEU A 68 7.94 12.30 -8.40
CA LEU A 68 8.42 11.69 -9.65
C LEU A 68 8.99 12.79 -10.53
N THR A 69 10.28 12.69 -10.83
CA THR A 69 10.96 13.62 -11.74
C THR A 69 11.62 12.85 -12.88
N THR A 70 11.19 13.14 -14.09
CA THR A 70 11.80 12.68 -15.34
C THR A 70 12.06 13.88 -16.24
N PRO A 71 12.79 13.75 -17.37
CA PRO A 71 13.01 14.86 -18.29
C PRO A 71 11.75 15.51 -18.86
N ILE A 72 10.62 14.78 -18.83
CA ILE A 72 9.35 15.21 -19.46
C ILE A 72 8.17 15.25 -18.47
N THR A 73 8.35 14.79 -17.25
CA THR A 73 7.25 14.68 -16.27
C THR A 73 7.71 15.07 -14.89
N HIS A 74 6.92 15.89 -14.22
CA HIS A 74 7.04 16.18 -12.81
C HIS A 74 5.69 15.96 -12.14
N GLN A 75 5.64 15.09 -11.13
CA GLN A 75 4.43 14.77 -10.38
C GLN A 75 4.75 14.65 -8.89
N GLU A 76 3.79 15.04 -8.05
CA GLU A 76 3.89 14.99 -6.59
C GLU A 76 2.67 14.23 -6.05
N TYR A 77 2.95 13.27 -5.15
CA TYR A 77 1.92 12.46 -4.51
C TYR A 77 2.01 12.63 -3.00
N LYS A 78 0.88 13.01 -2.38
CA LYS A 78 0.77 13.25 -0.93
C LYS A 78 0.16 12.10 -0.18
N LEU A 79 -0.46 11.17 -0.89
CA LEU A 79 -1.09 9.96 -0.37
C LEU A 79 -0.56 8.74 -1.10
N LEU A 80 -0.14 7.75 -0.36
CA LEU A 80 0.16 6.42 -0.85
C LEU A 80 -0.88 5.43 -0.31
N ILE A 81 -1.50 4.66 -1.19
CA ILE A 81 -2.42 3.58 -0.82
C ILE A 81 -1.72 2.24 -1.05
N ILE A 82 -1.69 1.40 -0.03
CA ILE A 82 -1.35 -0.02 -0.11
C ILE A 82 -2.68 -0.78 -0.10
N PRO A 83 -3.18 -1.20 -1.28
CA PRO A 83 -4.37 -2.04 -1.33
C PRO A 83 -4.08 -3.37 -0.64
N SER A 84 -5.12 -4.11 -0.29
CA SER A 84 -5.00 -5.43 0.33
C SER A 84 -3.80 -6.23 -0.21
N SER A 85 -2.76 -6.33 0.58
CA SER A 85 -1.48 -6.93 0.19
C SER A 85 -1.00 -7.88 1.28
N TYR A 86 -0.83 -9.16 0.95
CA TYR A 86 -0.29 -10.16 1.87
C TYR A 86 1.24 -10.17 1.85
N VAL A 87 1.84 -9.95 0.67
CA VAL A 87 3.28 -9.90 0.46
C VAL A 87 3.70 -8.50 0.06
N LEU A 88 4.76 -8.00 0.66
CA LEU A 88 5.41 -6.73 0.32
C LEU A 88 6.91 -6.82 0.66
N SER A 89 7.78 -6.27 -0.20
CA SER A 89 9.21 -6.25 0.11
C SER A 89 9.52 -5.31 1.28
N VAL A 90 10.47 -5.71 2.11
CA VAL A 90 10.97 -4.89 3.22
C VAL A 90 11.58 -3.59 2.70
N GLU A 91 12.28 -3.64 1.57
CA GLU A 91 12.87 -2.43 0.96
C GLU A 91 11.80 -1.42 0.55
N THR A 92 10.71 -1.89 -0.07
CA THR A 92 9.57 -1.04 -0.42
C THR A 92 8.92 -0.45 0.84
N LEU A 93 8.69 -1.28 1.86
CA LEU A 93 8.06 -0.81 3.10
C LEU A 93 8.95 0.19 3.85
N ASN A 94 10.27 0.03 3.84
CA ASN A 94 11.21 1.03 4.40
C ASN A 94 11.08 2.38 3.70
N LYS A 95 10.97 2.40 2.37
CA LYS A 95 10.75 3.64 1.63
C LYS A 95 9.39 4.26 1.93
N ILE A 96 8.34 3.45 2.07
CA ILE A 96 7.01 3.88 2.47
C ILE A 96 7.02 4.45 3.90
N LYS A 97 7.73 3.80 4.81
CA LYS A 97 7.92 4.31 6.18
C LYS A 97 8.64 5.67 6.19
N THR A 98 9.68 5.82 5.37
CA THR A 98 10.36 7.11 5.21
C THR A 98 9.38 8.20 4.73
N PHE A 99 8.49 7.89 3.81
CA PHE A 99 7.44 8.80 3.37
C PHE A 99 6.49 9.19 4.52
N TYR A 100 6.02 8.23 5.30
CA TYR A 100 5.21 8.49 6.50
C TYR A 100 5.99 9.32 7.54
N ASP A 101 7.23 8.95 7.83
CA ASP A 101 8.07 9.60 8.83
C ASP A 101 8.38 11.07 8.49
N THR A 102 8.32 11.45 7.22
CA THR A 102 8.56 12.81 6.73
C THR A 102 7.29 13.64 6.54
N GLY A 103 6.12 13.14 6.93
CA GLY A 103 4.86 13.87 6.87
C GLY A 103 3.86 13.36 5.84
N GLY A 104 4.17 12.29 5.11
CA GLY A 104 3.29 11.71 4.10
C GLY A 104 2.06 11.01 4.66
N LYS A 105 1.04 10.87 3.83
CA LYS A 105 -0.20 10.16 4.17
C LYS A 105 -0.16 8.73 3.62
N LEU A 106 -0.36 7.74 4.47
CA LEU A 106 -0.39 6.31 4.14
C LEU A 106 -1.78 5.74 4.41
N LEU A 107 -2.30 4.96 3.49
CA LEU A 107 -3.52 4.20 3.67
C LEU A 107 -3.27 2.73 3.37
N ILE A 108 -3.67 1.84 4.28
CA ILE A 108 -3.65 0.39 4.07
C ILE A 108 -5.08 -0.13 4.13
N THR A 109 -5.46 -1.03 3.23
CA THR A 109 -6.82 -1.56 3.19
C THR A 109 -6.87 -3.06 3.42
N HIS A 110 -7.93 -3.52 4.06
CA HIS A 110 -8.35 -4.89 4.28
C HIS A 110 -7.38 -5.76 5.11
N GLN A 111 -6.10 -5.79 4.81
CA GLN A 111 -5.09 -6.54 5.57
C GLN A 111 -3.73 -5.85 5.54
N PHE A 112 -2.97 -6.02 6.62
CA PHE A 112 -1.56 -5.65 6.65
C PHE A 112 -0.71 -6.68 5.89
N PRO A 113 0.37 -6.27 5.22
CA PRO A 113 1.38 -7.20 4.72
C PRO A 113 1.95 -8.06 5.86
N GLN A 114 2.06 -9.38 5.65
CA GLN A 114 2.52 -10.34 6.65
C GLN A 114 3.76 -11.12 6.21
N LYS A 115 4.00 -11.15 4.90
CA LYS A 115 5.14 -11.86 4.30
C LYS A 115 6.02 -10.90 3.52
N SER A 116 7.32 -11.08 3.69
CA SER A 116 8.29 -10.38 2.88
C SER A 116 8.46 -11.04 1.52
N ALA A 117 8.63 -10.25 0.47
CA ALA A 117 9.08 -10.76 -0.82
C ALA A 117 10.52 -11.30 -0.74
N GLU A 118 11.32 -10.82 0.21
CA GLU A 118 12.67 -11.31 0.48
C GLU A 118 12.65 -12.49 1.46
N PHE A 119 13.37 -13.54 1.15
CA PHE A 119 13.42 -14.73 1.97
C PHE A 119 13.92 -14.46 3.40
N GLY A 120 13.14 -14.89 4.38
CA GLY A 120 13.50 -14.84 5.80
C GLY A 120 13.33 -13.49 6.49
N ARG A 121 12.76 -12.46 5.83
CA ARG A 121 12.57 -11.10 6.38
C ARG A 121 11.15 -10.81 6.87
N ASP A 122 10.28 -11.80 7.02
CA ASP A 122 8.89 -11.61 7.47
C ASP A 122 8.79 -10.83 8.78
N LYS A 123 9.66 -11.16 9.76
CA LYS A 123 9.66 -10.48 11.06
C LYS A 123 10.02 -9.00 10.96
N GLU A 124 10.99 -8.68 10.12
CA GLU A 124 11.40 -7.30 9.87
C GLU A 124 10.27 -6.49 9.22
N LEU A 125 9.57 -7.09 8.25
CA LEU A 125 8.40 -6.48 7.63
C LEU A 125 7.33 -6.13 8.67
N VAL A 126 6.97 -7.08 9.53
CA VAL A 126 5.96 -6.90 10.57
C VAL A 126 6.37 -5.83 11.58
N GLU A 127 7.65 -5.80 11.99
CA GLU A 127 8.15 -4.76 12.90
C GLU A 127 8.07 -3.35 12.28
N LEU A 128 8.37 -3.19 11.00
CA LEU A 128 8.19 -1.90 10.31
C LEU A 128 6.74 -1.41 10.30
N ILE A 129 5.76 -2.32 10.13
CA ILE A 129 4.35 -1.97 10.22
C ILE A 129 3.97 -1.57 11.65
N LYS A 130 4.48 -2.30 12.65
CA LYS A 130 4.28 -1.96 14.07
C LYS A 130 4.91 -0.61 14.44
N GLU A 131 6.03 -0.24 13.85
CA GLU A 131 6.61 1.10 14.04
C GLU A 131 5.70 2.22 13.52
N ILE A 132 4.87 1.95 12.50
CA ILE A 132 3.90 2.91 11.97
C ILE A 132 2.63 2.94 12.83
N PHE A 133 2.04 1.78 13.13
CA PHE A 133 0.72 1.67 13.76
C PHE A 133 0.78 1.46 15.29
N GLY A 134 1.95 1.13 15.85
CA GLY A 134 2.14 0.93 17.29
C GLY A 134 1.25 -0.18 17.84
N GLU A 135 0.65 0.07 18.99
CA GLU A 135 -0.28 -0.83 19.66
C GLU A 135 -1.60 -1.06 18.89
N LYS A 136 -1.84 -0.29 17.84
CA LYS A 136 -3.01 -0.44 16.97
C LYS A 136 -2.84 -1.56 15.94
N TYR A 137 -1.61 -2.06 15.75
CA TYR A 137 -1.37 -3.19 14.85
C TYR A 137 -2.02 -4.47 15.35
N SER A 138 -2.71 -5.22 14.47
CA SER A 138 -3.22 -6.56 14.70
C SER A 138 -3.20 -7.39 13.40
N GLU A 139 -2.81 -8.65 13.48
CA GLU A 139 -2.82 -9.57 12.35
C GLU A 139 -4.17 -10.29 12.19
N PRO A 140 -4.66 -10.49 10.96
CA PRO A 140 -4.14 -10.05 9.67
C PRO A 140 -4.49 -8.60 9.35
N GLY A 141 -5.31 -7.96 10.13
CA GLY A 141 -5.83 -6.60 9.98
C GLY A 141 -6.70 -6.24 11.16
N LEU A 142 -7.48 -5.19 11.01
CA LEU A 142 -8.38 -4.67 12.03
C LEU A 142 -9.83 -4.74 11.56
N ASP A 143 -10.76 -4.94 12.48
CA ASP A 143 -12.20 -4.98 12.18
C ASP A 143 -12.82 -3.58 12.08
N GLU A 144 -12.06 -2.54 12.44
CA GLU A 144 -12.52 -1.15 12.44
C GLU A 144 -11.49 -0.22 11.78
N PHE A 145 -11.97 0.95 11.39
CA PHE A 145 -11.09 2.04 10.94
C PHE A 145 -10.18 2.49 12.06
N VAL A 146 -8.89 2.59 11.78
CA VAL A 146 -7.87 3.11 12.68
C VAL A 146 -7.02 4.13 11.98
N ALA A 147 -6.72 5.23 12.67
CA ALA A 147 -5.77 6.23 12.21
C ALA A 147 -4.73 6.52 13.30
N VAL A 148 -3.52 6.78 12.86
CA VAL A 148 -2.37 7.18 13.68
C VAL A 148 -1.65 8.34 13.02
N SER A 149 -0.89 9.10 13.82
CA SER A 149 -0.07 10.19 13.30
C SER A 149 1.24 10.28 14.06
N ASN A 150 2.26 10.81 13.41
CA ASN A 150 3.55 11.07 14.01
C ASN A 150 3.76 12.60 14.28
N GLU A 151 4.84 12.92 14.99
CA GLU A 151 5.17 14.30 15.36
C GLU A 151 5.51 15.22 14.17
N ARG A 152 5.86 14.64 13.01
CA ARG A 152 6.19 15.36 11.77
C ARG A 152 4.99 15.56 10.85
N GLY A 153 3.77 15.24 11.33
CA GLY A 153 2.54 15.40 10.56
C GLY A 153 2.20 14.26 9.62
N GLY A 154 2.99 13.19 9.62
CA GLY A 154 2.66 11.97 8.89
C GLY A 154 1.39 11.33 9.46
N LYS A 155 0.54 10.85 8.57
CA LYS A 155 -0.72 10.18 8.93
C LYS A 155 -0.73 8.78 8.31
N ALA A 156 -1.12 7.79 9.08
CA ALA A 156 -1.39 6.46 8.54
C ALA A 156 -2.77 6.00 8.99
N ALA A 157 -3.50 5.37 8.07
CA ALA A 157 -4.81 4.82 8.37
C ALA A 157 -4.93 3.38 7.85
N PHE A 158 -5.75 2.60 8.54
CA PHE A 158 -6.18 1.27 8.12
C PHE A 158 -7.69 1.26 7.90
N LEU A 159 -8.13 0.79 6.72
CA LEU A 159 -9.53 0.57 6.39
C LEU A 159 -9.80 -0.95 6.35
N PRO A 160 -10.76 -1.46 7.14
CA PRO A 160 -11.09 -2.90 7.16
C PRO A 160 -11.71 -3.40 5.86
N SER A 161 -12.28 -2.49 5.07
CA SER A 161 -12.91 -2.80 3.78
C SER A 161 -12.81 -1.60 2.84
N ALA A 162 -12.83 -1.87 1.52
CA ALA A 162 -12.90 -0.83 0.51
C ALA A 162 -14.34 -0.30 0.38
N GLU A 163 -14.76 0.52 1.35
CA GLU A 163 -16.06 1.21 1.35
C GLU A 163 -15.87 2.68 0.99
N ILE A 164 -16.77 3.18 0.12
CA ILE A 164 -16.63 4.53 -0.45
C ILE A 164 -16.61 5.63 0.62
N GLU A 165 -17.44 5.54 1.63
CA GLU A 165 -17.52 6.56 2.70
C GLU A 165 -16.25 6.56 3.56
N LEU A 166 -15.72 5.38 3.89
CA LEU A 166 -14.48 5.24 4.65
C LEU A 166 -13.28 5.72 3.83
N LEU A 167 -13.23 5.37 2.55
CA LEU A 167 -12.16 5.79 1.64
C LEU A 167 -12.16 7.31 1.45
N ALA A 168 -13.30 7.91 1.20
CA ALA A 168 -13.45 9.37 1.05
C ALA A 168 -12.98 10.11 2.30
N ASN A 169 -13.43 9.69 3.48
CA ASN A 169 -13.03 10.30 4.76
C ASN A 169 -11.53 10.14 5.08
N ALA A 170 -10.91 9.06 4.61
CA ALA A 170 -9.48 8.82 4.84
C ALA A 170 -8.56 9.64 3.92
N ILE A 171 -9.07 10.08 2.75
CA ILE A 171 -8.31 10.84 1.75
C ILE A 171 -8.27 12.34 2.07
N ASP A 172 -9.33 12.88 2.63
CA ASP A 172 -9.45 14.29 3.01
C ASP A 172 -8.63 14.61 4.28
#